data_ec02a8f8ec0a942ad1741703a4335780
#
_entry.id   ec02a8f8ec0a942ad1741703a4335780
#
_cell.length_a   1.000
_cell.length_b   1.000
_cell.length_c   1.000
_cell.angle_alpha   90.00
_cell.angle_beta   90.00
_cell.angle_gamma   90.00
#
_symmetry.space_group_name_H-M   'P 1'
#
loop_
_entity.id
_entity.type
_entity.pdbx_description
1 polymer ?
#
loop_
_entity_poly.entity_id
_entity_poly.type
_entity_poly.pdbx_seq_one_letter_code
_entity_poly.pdbx_strand_id
1 'polypeptide(L)'
;LILSAGFNPALYTYMATFSDFYPNSLGHFKKRIVLKVSDYRSALIQSKFLAKKGLWVSEFRVESGLNCGGHAFATEGFLMGPILEEFKSNKNELIQSVLPLYSDALKEAGRIFPEVNPPIKITAQGGVGTAEEHDFLLNRYQLDAIGWGSPFLLVPEVSCLDEDSRELLKNARKEDLYLS
;
A
#
# COMPACT_ATOMS: atom_id res chain seq x y z
N LEU A 1 6.62 -3.15 -8.57
CA LEU A 1 7.59 -2.86 -7.54
C LEU A 1 6.87 -2.37 -6.29
N ILE A 2 7.12 -3.01 -5.14
CA ILE A 2 6.56 -2.60 -3.86
C ILE A 2 7.62 -1.78 -3.13
N LEU A 3 7.27 -0.56 -2.77
CA LEU A 3 8.13 0.37 -2.02
C LEU A 3 7.80 0.31 -0.54
N SER A 4 8.82 0.46 0.29
CA SER A 4 8.69 0.60 1.73
C SER A 4 7.90 1.87 2.11
N ALA A 5 7.32 1.91 3.29
CA ALA A 5 6.62 3.09 3.81
C ALA A 5 7.53 4.31 4.03
N GLY A 6 8.83 4.10 4.14
CA GLY A 6 9.81 5.18 4.31
C GLY A 6 10.02 6.01 3.04
N PHE A 7 10.01 7.34 3.18
CA PHE A 7 10.26 8.27 2.08
C PHE A 7 11.71 8.19 1.60
N ASN A 8 11.93 7.83 0.33
CA ASN A 8 13.27 7.69 -0.25
C ASN A 8 13.40 8.46 -1.58
N PRO A 9 13.70 9.77 -1.53
CA PRO A 9 13.82 10.63 -2.71
C PRO A 9 14.88 10.18 -3.72
N ALA A 10 16.01 9.64 -3.23
CA ALA A 10 17.09 9.16 -4.09
C ALA A 10 16.65 7.97 -4.94
N LEU A 11 16.00 6.98 -4.31
CA LEU A 11 15.43 5.83 -5.01
C LEU A 11 14.39 6.27 -6.04
N TYR A 12 13.47 7.18 -5.68
CA TYR A 12 12.42 7.66 -6.58
C TYR A 12 13.00 8.41 -7.78
N THR A 13 14.06 9.19 -7.57
CA THR A 13 14.77 9.84 -8.67
C THR A 13 15.45 8.84 -9.59
N TYR A 14 16.06 7.81 -9.02
CA TYR A 14 16.66 6.73 -9.81
C TYR A 14 15.63 5.94 -10.60
N MET A 15 14.48 5.61 -9.99
CA MET A 15 13.38 4.93 -10.69
C MET A 15 12.90 5.69 -11.93
N ALA A 16 12.88 7.03 -11.88
CA ALA A 16 12.43 7.86 -12.98
C ALA A 16 13.34 7.76 -14.24
N THR A 17 14.53 7.18 -14.13
CA THR A 17 15.40 6.94 -15.29
C THR A 17 15.00 5.73 -16.13
N PHE A 18 14.11 4.86 -15.63
CA PHE A 18 13.70 3.63 -16.31
C PHE A 18 12.37 3.79 -17.04
N SER A 19 12.37 3.52 -18.33
CA SER A 19 11.17 3.61 -19.20
C SER A 19 10.03 2.68 -18.77
N ASP A 20 10.34 1.57 -18.11
CA ASP A 20 9.38 0.55 -17.69
C ASP A 20 8.31 1.06 -16.71
N PHE A 21 8.56 2.18 -16.01
CA PHE A 21 7.63 2.82 -15.09
C PHE A 21 6.69 3.84 -15.74
N TYR A 22 6.85 4.08 -17.03
CA TYR A 22 6.01 5.01 -17.77
C TYR A 22 4.99 4.26 -18.63
N PRO A 23 3.82 4.86 -18.91
CA PRO A 23 2.81 4.22 -19.73
C PRO A 23 3.25 4.15 -21.19
N ASN A 24 2.81 3.13 -21.89
CA ASN A 24 2.83 3.11 -23.34
C ASN A 24 1.65 3.91 -23.93
N SER A 25 1.52 3.94 -25.27
CA SER A 25 0.42 4.64 -25.96
C SER A 25 -0.99 4.16 -25.57
N LEU A 26 -1.11 2.91 -25.09
CA LEU A 26 -2.36 2.33 -24.61
C LEU A 26 -2.59 2.53 -23.11
N GLY A 27 -1.73 3.29 -22.42
CA GLY A 27 -1.84 3.52 -20.97
C GLY A 27 -1.36 2.35 -20.11
N HIS A 28 -0.71 1.33 -20.68
CA HIS A 28 -0.22 0.18 -19.93
C HIS A 28 1.18 0.44 -19.38
N PHE A 29 1.38 0.10 -18.12
CA PHE A 29 2.67 0.14 -17.43
C PHE A 29 3.30 -1.26 -17.44
N LYS A 30 4.56 -1.35 -17.85
CA LYS A 30 5.32 -2.61 -17.75
C LYS A 30 5.65 -2.92 -16.28
N LYS A 31 5.97 -1.88 -15.48
CA LYS A 31 6.18 -1.97 -14.04
C LYS A 31 5.29 -0.98 -13.31
N ARG A 32 4.48 -1.48 -12.38
CA ARG A 32 3.62 -0.66 -11.52
C ARG A 32 4.30 -0.39 -10.19
N ILE A 33 3.98 0.75 -9.59
CA ILE A 33 4.46 1.16 -8.27
C ILE A 33 3.35 0.88 -7.26
N VAL A 34 3.67 0.08 -6.25
CA VAL A 34 2.88 -0.11 -5.04
C VAL A 34 3.61 0.61 -3.92
N LEU A 35 2.95 1.54 -3.28
CA LEU A 35 3.50 2.29 -2.15
C LEU A 35 2.88 1.79 -0.85
N LYS A 36 3.70 1.23 0.03
CA LYS A 36 3.28 0.88 1.38
C LYS A 36 3.16 2.15 2.21
N VAL A 37 2.09 2.29 2.96
CA VAL A 37 1.80 3.48 3.75
C VAL A 37 1.15 3.11 5.08
N SER A 38 1.45 3.89 6.13
CA SER A 38 0.85 3.75 7.45
C SER A 38 -0.15 4.86 7.78
N ASP A 39 -0.25 5.88 6.92
CA ASP A 39 -1.15 7.02 7.08
C ASP A 39 -1.39 7.73 5.75
N TYR A 40 -2.48 8.49 5.67
CA TYR A 40 -2.90 9.21 4.47
C TYR A 40 -1.95 10.37 4.11
N ARG A 41 -1.44 11.10 5.11
CA ARG A 41 -0.53 12.23 4.90
C ARG A 41 0.76 11.77 4.22
N SER A 42 1.34 10.66 4.69
CA SER A 42 2.52 10.05 4.08
C SER A 42 2.26 9.64 2.63
N ALA A 43 1.10 9.01 2.36
CA ALA A 43 0.68 8.65 1.01
C ALA A 43 0.60 9.87 0.08
N LEU A 44 -0.02 10.96 0.54
CA LEU A 44 -0.16 12.19 -0.23
C LEU A 44 1.19 12.85 -0.55
N ILE A 45 2.09 12.95 0.43
CA ILE A 45 3.42 13.55 0.25
C ILE A 45 4.25 12.74 -0.74
N GLN A 46 4.32 11.42 -0.54
CA GLN A 46 5.13 10.55 -1.39
C GLN A 46 4.59 10.45 -2.82
N SER A 47 3.26 10.36 -2.98
CA SER A 47 2.64 10.31 -4.31
C SER A 47 2.84 11.61 -5.09
N LYS A 48 2.74 12.78 -4.44
CA LYS A 48 3.05 14.07 -5.08
C LYS A 48 4.50 14.15 -5.53
N PHE A 49 5.43 13.64 -4.72
CA PHE A 49 6.84 13.61 -5.10
C PHE A 49 7.09 12.68 -6.31
N LEU A 50 6.51 11.49 -6.30
CA LEU A 50 6.58 10.54 -7.42
C LEU A 50 5.95 11.12 -8.69
N ALA A 51 4.76 11.72 -8.58
CA ALA A 51 4.05 12.34 -9.70
C ALA A 51 4.85 13.45 -10.37
N LYS A 52 5.51 14.32 -9.61
CA LYS A 52 6.43 15.36 -10.14
C LYS A 52 7.62 14.80 -10.93
N LYS A 53 7.88 13.51 -10.83
CA LYS A 53 8.90 12.79 -11.62
C LYS A 53 8.29 11.97 -12.76
N GLY A 54 6.98 12.13 -13.01
CA GLY A 54 6.26 11.34 -14.01
C GLY A 54 6.04 9.88 -13.60
N LEU A 55 6.12 9.55 -12.31
CA LEU A 55 5.91 8.21 -11.78
C LEU A 55 4.52 8.11 -11.13
N TRP A 56 3.73 7.14 -11.60
CA TRP A 56 2.35 6.92 -11.10
C TRP A 56 2.31 5.84 -10.03
N VAL A 57 1.73 6.15 -8.87
CA VAL A 57 1.43 5.16 -7.84
C VAL A 57 0.15 4.43 -8.23
N SER A 58 0.26 3.15 -8.56
CA SER A 58 -0.90 2.34 -8.99
C SER A 58 -1.67 1.74 -7.82
N GLU A 59 -1.03 1.62 -6.66
CA GLU A 59 -1.63 1.04 -5.46
C GLU A 59 -1.02 1.68 -4.21
N PHE A 60 -1.89 2.09 -3.27
CA PHE A 60 -1.51 2.37 -1.90
C PHE A 60 -1.87 1.16 -1.04
N ARG A 61 -0.86 0.54 -0.47
CA ARG A 61 -1.01 -0.58 0.44
C ARG A 61 -0.94 -0.09 1.87
N VAL A 62 -2.10 -0.01 2.51
CA VAL A 62 -2.21 0.40 3.90
C VAL A 62 -1.80 -0.76 4.79
N GLU A 63 -0.77 -0.56 5.60
CA GLU A 63 -0.28 -1.54 6.57
C GLU A 63 -0.45 -0.95 7.97
N SER A 64 -0.98 -1.74 8.90
CA SER A 64 -0.91 -1.35 10.30
C SER A 64 0.52 -1.54 10.82
N GLY A 65 1.01 -0.58 11.60
CA GLY A 65 2.33 -0.67 12.23
C GLY A 65 2.48 -1.87 13.17
N LEU A 66 1.37 -2.46 13.58
CA LEU A 66 1.32 -3.58 14.51
C LEU A 66 1.47 -4.95 13.83
N ASN A 67 1.19 -5.07 12.53
CA ASN A 67 1.01 -6.37 11.88
C ASN A 67 2.00 -6.72 10.77
N CYS A 68 2.89 -5.82 10.40
CA CYS A 68 3.69 -6.02 9.19
C CYS A 68 5.20 -6.04 9.39
N GLY A 69 5.69 -6.10 10.63
CA GLY A 69 7.13 -6.14 10.91
C GLY A 69 7.93 -4.98 10.32
N GLY A 70 7.26 -3.94 9.86
CA GLY A 70 7.86 -2.73 9.32
C GLY A 70 8.03 -1.68 10.41
N HIS A 71 8.99 -0.77 10.22
CA HIS A 71 9.17 0.41 11.06
C HIS A 71 8.06 1.46 10.79
N ALA A 72 6.79 1.08 10.98
CA ALA A 72 5.73 2.05 11.04
C ALA A 72 5.70 2.60 12.46
N PHE A 73 6.08 3.84 12.62
CA PHE A 73 5.84 4.56 13.85
C PHE A 73 4.33 4.75 13.96
N ALA A 74 3.68 3.87 14.71
CA ALA A 74 2.33 4.10 15.16
C ALA A 74 2.38 5.33 16.07
N THR A 75 2.03 6.47 15.52
CA THR A 75 1.67 7.62 16.35
C THR A 75 0.43 7.20 17.13
N GLU A 76 0.52 7.32 18.43
CA GLU A 76 -0.50 7.03 19.45
C GLU A 76 -1.83 6.46 18.90
N GLY A 77 -1.95 5.14 18.88
CA GLY A 77 -3.24 4.45 18.82
C GLY A 77 -3.98 4.44 17.48
N PHE A 78 -3.37 4.79 16.37
CA PHE A 78 -4.03 4.64 15.06
C PHE A 78 -4.07 3.19 14.62
N LEU A 79 -5.15 2.54 14.99
CA LEU A 79 -5.56 1.27 14.42
C LEU A 79 -5.88 1.44 12.93
N MET A 80 -5.76 0.37 12.16
CA MET A 80 -5.97 0.38 10.71
C MET A 80 -7.33 0.97 10.29
N GLY A 81 -8.39 0.75 11.07
CA GLY A 81 -9.74 1.22 10.76
C GLY A 81 -9.85 2.72 10.49
N PRO A 82 -9.41 3.62 11.39
CA PRO A 82 -9.41 5.06 11.14
C PRO A 82 -8.60 5.47 9.91
N ILE A 83 -7.45 4.83 9.67
CA ILE A 83 -6.61 5.11 8.50
C ILE A 83 -7.36 4.73 7.21
N LEU A 84 -7.99 3.56 7.17
CA LEU A 84 -8.78 3.11 6.01
C LEU A 84 -9.99 4.01 5.76
N GLU A 85 -10.65 4.50 6.81
CA GLU A 85 -11.75 5.47 6.67
C GLU A 85 -11.27 6.80 6.07
N GLU A 86 -10.08 7.27 6.48
CA GLU A 86 -9.47 8.47 5.90
C GLU A 86 -9.14 8.28 4.42
N PHE A 87 -8.55 7.15 4.03
CA PHE A 87 -8.31 6.82 2.61
C PHE A 87 -9.60 6.75 1.80
N LYS A 88 -10.65 6.10 2.34
CA LYS A 88 -11.96 6.02 1.70
C LYS A 88 -12.55 7.40 1.45
N SER A 89 -12.54 8.25 2.47
CA SER A 89 -13.14 9.58 2.41
C SER A 89 -12.40 10.51 1.46
N ASN A 90 -11.06 10.38 1.38
CA ASN A 90 -10.21 11.34 0.67
C ASN A 90 -9.62 10.77 -0.63
N LYS A 91 -10.04 9.58 -1.09
CA LYS A 91 -9.51 8.94 -2.32
C LYS A 91 -9.60 9.87 -3.55
N ASN A 92 -10.71 10.56 -3.72
CA ASN A 92 -10.91 11.48 -4.84
C ASN A 92 -9.99 12.70 -4.74
N GLU A 93 -9.84 13.27 -3.55
CA GLU A 93 -8.92 14.39 -3.31
C GLU A 93 -7.49 14.00 -3.60
N LEU A 94 -7.07 12.82 -3.17
CA LEU A 94 -5.75 12.26 -3.46
C LEU A 94 -5.49 12.23 -4.97
N ILE A 95 -6.42 11.66 -5.74
CA ILE A 95 -6.32 11.59 -7.21
C ILE A 95 -6.24 12.98 -7.82
N GLN A 96 -7.15 13.88 -7.45
CA GLN A 96 -7.21 15.25 -7.98
C GLN A 96 -5.94 16.06 -7.67
N SER A 97 -5.30 15.81 -6.53
CA SER A 97 -4.07 16.52 -6.15
C SER A 97 -2.82 15.98 -6.83
N VAL A 98 -2.82 14.71 -7.27
CA VAL A 98 -1.65 14.03 -7.85
C VAL A 98 -1.68 14.06 -9.38
N LEU A 99 -2.85 13.92 -9.99
CA LEU A 99 -3.02 13.79 -11.43
C LEU A 99 -2.46 14.97 -12.25
N PRO A 100 -2.70 16.25 -11.87
CA PRO A 100 -2.10 17.38 -12.59
C PRO A 100 -0.58 17.34 -12.56
N LEU A 101 0.01 17.07 -11.39
CA LEU A 101 1.47 17.00 -11.24
C LEU A 101 2.09 15.91 -12.13
N TYR A 102 1.40 14.78 -12.22
CA TYR A 102 1.79 13.66 -13.08
C TYR A 102 1.71 14.03 -14.56
N SER A 103 0.58 14.63 -14.99
CA SER A 103 0.36 15.07 -16.37
C SER A 103 1.42 16.07 -16.81
N ASP A 104 1.70 17.08 -15.98
CA ASP A 104 2.67 18.13 -16.30
C ASP A 104 4.08 17.55 -16.40
N ALA A 105 4.47 16.68 -15.47
CA ALA A 105 5.77 16.02 -15.52
C ALA A 105 5.96 15.15 -16.78
N LEU A 106 4.93 14.45 -17.24
CA LEU A 106 5.00 13.68 -18.49
C LEU A 106 5.13 14.60 -19.70
N LYS A 107 4.38 15.71 -19.76
CA LYS A 107 4.46 16.70 -20.83
C LYS A 107 5.85 17.35 -20.91
N GLU A 108 6.39 17.78 -19.77
CA GLU A 108 7.73 18.36 -19.68
C GLU A 108 8.82 17.38 -20.16
N ALA A 109 8.65 16.09 -19.87
CA ALA A 109 9.56 15.05 -20.31
C ALA A 109 9.32 14.57 -21.75
N GLY A 110 8.38 15.16 -22.51
CA GLY A 110 8.00 14.72 -23.84
C GLY A 110 7.43 13.29 -23.90
N ARG A 111 6.80 12.83 -22.82
CA ARG A 111 6.23 11.50 -22.70
C ARG A 111 4.74 11.50 -22.97
N ILE A 112 4.22 10.34 -23.35
CA ILE A 112 2.80 10.14 -23.60
C ILE A 112 2.02 10.19 -22.28
N PHE A 113 0.97 11.02 -22.23
CA PHE A 113 -0.05 10.93 -21.20
C PHE A 113 -1.16 10.00 -21.69
N PRO A 114 -1.58 9.00 -20.91
CA PRO A 114 -2.61 8.06 -21.35
C PRO A 114 -3.97 8.75 -21.51
N GLU A 115 -4.77 8.32 -22.50
CA GLU A 115 -6.11 8.87 -22.74
C GLU A 115 -7.07 8.68 -21.56
N VAL A 116 -6.88 7.58 -20.84
CA VAL A 116 -7.64 7.27 -19.61
C VAL A 116 -6.73 7.44 -18.41
N ASN A 117 -7.22 8.17 -17.42
CA ASN A 117 -6.48 8.36 -16.17
C ASN A 117 -6.11 7.01 -15.54
N PRO A 118 -4.84 6.78 -15.19
CA PRO A 118 -4.44 5.52 -14.59
C PRO A 118 -5.16 5.33 -13.24
N PRO A 119 -5.71 4.13 -12.99
CA PRO A 119 -6.42 3.86 -11.73
C PRO A 119 -5.47 3.84 -10.53
N ILE A 120 -6.02 4.17 -9.37
CA ILE A 120 -5.38 3.98 -8.06
C ILE A 120 -6.19 2.94 -7.28
N LYS A 121 -5.50 1.92 -6.80
CA LYS A 121 -6.04 0.92 -5.87
C LYS A 121 -5.69 1.29 -4.44
N ILE A 122 -6.61 1.04 -3.52
CA ILE A 122 -6.37 1.08 -2.08
C ILE A 122 -6.52 -0.34 -1.56
N THR A 123 -5.46 -0.87 -0.98
CA THR A 123 -5.44 -2.21 -0.42
C THR A 123 -5.01 -2.16 1.04
N ALA A 124 -5.42 -3.14 1.83
CA ALA A 124 -4.97 -3.29 3.21
C ALA A 124 -4.16 -4.56 3.36
N GLN A 125 -3.19 -4.57 4.26
CA GLN A 125 -2.39 -5.75 4.56
C GLN A 125 -2.29 -5.94 6.06
N GLY A 126 -2.68 -7.13 6.52
CA GLY A 126 -2.74 -7.50 7.92
C GLY A 126 -4.08 -7.13 8.59
N GLY A 127 -4.22 -7.51 9.84
CA GLY A 127 -5.42 -7.23 10.63
C GLY A 127 -6.65 -8.05 10.24
N VAL A 128 -6.49 -9.16 9.50
CA VAL A 128 -7.56 -10.04 9.05
C VAL A 128 -7.19 -11.48 9.37
N GLY A 129 -8.11 -12.20 9.99
CA GLY A 129 -7.95 -13.61 10.38
C GLY A 129 -9.11 -14.50 9.97
N THR A 130 -10.26 -13.92 9.59
CA THR A 130 -11.46 -14.65 9.19
C THR A 130 -12.04 -14.14 7.87
N ALA A 131 -12.90 -14.94 7.24
CA ALA A 131 -13.59 -14.55 6.00
C ALA A 131 -14.53 -13.36 6.25
N GLU A 132 -15.21 -13.33 7.38
CA GLU A 132 -16.13 -12.26 7.76
C GLU A 132 -15.40 -10.92 7.92
N GLU A 133 -14.21 -10.92 8.55
CA GLU A 133 -13.36 -9.73 8.65
C GLU A 133 -12.88 -9.26 7.28
N HIS A 134 -12.52 -10.20 6.39
CA HIS A 134 -12.15 -9.90 5.02
C HIS A 134 -13.28 -9.18 4.28
N ASP A 135 -14.48 -9.76 4.30
CA ASP A 135 -15.64 -9.19 3.63
C ASP A 135 -16.04 -7.84 4.24
N PHE A 136 -15.98 -7.72 5.56
CA PHE A 136 -16.20 -6.45 6.25
C PHE A 136 -15.25 -5.37 5.76
N LEU A 137 -13.94 -5.64 5.69
CA LEU A 137 -12.95 -4.66 5.26
C LEU A 137 -13.15 -4.24 3.80
N LEU A 138 -13.41 -5.19 2.89
CA LEU A 138 -13.70 -4.89 1.49
C LEU A 138 -14.92 -3.97 1.36
N ASN A 139 -16.02 -4.33 2.01
CA ASN A 139 -17.30 -3.65 1.85
C ASN A 139 -17.32 -2.32 2.60
N ARG A 140 -16.85 -2.29 3.86
CA ARG A 140 -16.89 -1.10 4.72
C ARG A 140 -15.98 0.01 4.21
N TYR A 141 -14.76 -0.33 3.82
CA TYR A 141 -13.75 0.63 3.41
C TYR A 141 -13.58 0.74 1.89
N GLN A 142 -14.36 -0.02 1.12
CA GLN A 142 -14.30 -0.01 -0.35
C GLN A 142 -12.89 -0.30 -0.88
N LEU A 143 -12.24 -1.29 -0.28
CA LEU A 143 -10.90 -1.70 -0.66
C LEU A 143 -10.90 -2.52 -1.95
N ASP A 144 -9.83 -2.37 -2.72
CA ASP A 144 -9.63 -3.13 -3.96
C ASP A 144 -9.12 -4.57 -3.68
N ALA A 145 -8.43 -4.79 -2.56
CA ALA A 145 -7.97 -6.10 -2.12
C ALA A 145 -7.46 -6.06 -0.66
N ILE A 146 -7.32 -7.24 -0.06
CA ILE A 146 -6.78 -7.42 1.29
C ILE A 146 -5.72 -8.51 1.27
N GLY A 147 -4.56 -8.22 1.88
CA GLY A 147 -3.49 -9.18 2.08
C GLY A 147 -3.59 -9.85 3.45
N TRP A 148 -3.57 -11.16 3.44
CA TRP A 148 -3.50 -11.98 4.65
C TRP A 148 -2.03 -12.24 5.01
N GLY A 149 -1.72 -12.33 6.29
CA GLY A 149 -0.37 -12.60 6.79
C GLY A 149 -0.38 -13.67 7.86
N SER A 150 -0.64 -13.30 9.11
CA SER A 150 -0.53 -14.19 10.27
C SER A 150 -1.30 -15.51 10.17
N PRO A 151 -2.50 -15.61 9.57
CA PRO A 151 -3.19 -16.89 9.42
C PRO A 151 -2.39 -17.94 8.63
N PHE A 152 -1.56 -17.51 7.69
CA PHE A 152 -0.72 -18.44 6.92
C PHE A 152 0.40 -19.07 7.74
N LEU A 153 0.77 -18.52 8.89
CA LEU A 153 1.72 -19.15 9.79
C LEU A 153 1.18 -20.46 10.38
N LEU A 154 -0.15 -20.62 10.41
CA LEU A 154 -0.82 -21.86 10.88
C LEU A 154 -1.01 -22.91 9.78
N VAL A 155 -0.63 -22.58 8.53
CA VAL A 155 -0.75 -23.52 7.39
C VAL A 155 0.60 -24.16 7.13
N PRO A 156 0.77 -25.47 7.43
CA PRO A 156 2.05 -26.17 7.33
C PRO A 156 2.71 -26.07 5.95
N GLU A 157 1.91 -26.06 4.90
CA GLU A 157 2.37 -26.04 3.51
C GLU A 157 3.00 -24.72 3.09
N VAL A 158 2.73 -23.63 3.81
CA VAL A 158 3.23 -22.27 3.47
C VAL A 158 4.14 -21.68 4.52
N SER A 159 4.38 -22.38 5.63
CA SER A 159 5.25 -21.93 6.72
C SER A 159 6.26 -23.01 7.09
N CYS A 160 7.44 -22.55 7.54
CA CYS A 160 8.49 -23.42 8.05
C CYS A 160 8.55 -23.42 9.59
N LEU A 161 7.42 -23.16 10.25
CA LEU A 161 7.36 -23.21 11.71
C LEU A 161 7.46 -24.64 12.19
N ASP A 162 8.26 -24.84 13.25
CA ASP A 162 8.25 -26.08 14.00
C ASP A 162 6.91 -26.31 14.71
N GLU A 163 6.66 -27.55 15.10
CA GLU A 163 5.37 -27.94 15.69
C GLU A 163 5.08 -27.20 17.00
N ASP A 164 6.10 -27.02 17.85
CA ASP A 164 5.94 -26.35 19.15
C ASP A 164 5.56 -24.87 18.96
N SER A 165 6.25 -24.17 18.05
CA SER A 165 5.93 -22.76 17.70
C SER A 165 4.53 -22.63 17.11
N ARG A 166 4.12 -23.60 16.29
CA ARG A 166 2.77 -23.62 15.70
C ARG A 166 1.67 -23.83 16.75
N GLU A 167 1.88 -24.75 17.68
CA GLU A 167 0.91 -24.98 18.77
C GLU A 167 0.86 -23.78 19.73
N LEU A 168 1.99 -23.12 20.02
CA LEU A 168 1.99 -21.88 20.78
C LEU A 168 1.17 -20.78 20.09
N LEU A 169 1.38 -20.59 18.78
CA LEU A 169 0.65 -19.58 18.01
C LEU A 169 -0.84 -19.87 17.93
N LYS A 170 -1.22 -21.15 17.72
CA LYS A 170 -2.62 -21.60 17.65
C LYS A 170 -3.37 -21.38 18.97
N ASN A 171 -2.69 -21.53 20.09
CA ASN A 171 -3.28 -21.38 21.42
C ASN A 171 -3.09 -19.96 22.00
N ALA A 172 -2.38 -19.07 21.30
CA ALA A 172 -2.10 -17.70 21.75
C ALA A 172 -3.40 -16.92 21.98
N ARG A 173 -3.43 -16.18 23.10
CA ARG A 173 -4.49 -15.26 23.47
C ARG A 173 -3.98 -13.83 23.36
N LYS A 174 -4.88 -12.88 23.51
CA LYS A 174 -4.53 -11.45 23.46
C LYS A 174 -3.42 -11.08 24.44
N GLU A 175 -3.40 -11.73 25.61
CA GLU A 175 -2.42 -11.51 26.67
C GLU A 175 -1.03 -12.03 26.31
N ASP A 176 -0.94 -12.96 25.36
CA ASP A 176 0.32 -13.56 24.92
C ASP A 176 0.96 -12.76 23.77
N LEU A 177 0.27 -11.73 23.26
CA LEU A 177 0.75 -10.87 22.17
C LEU A 177 1.38 -9.60 22.74
N TYR A 178 2.67 -9.43 22.47
CA TYR A 178 3.41 -8.23 22.88
C TYR A 178 3.61 -7.29 21.70
N LEU A 179 3.48 -6.00 21.97
CA LEU A 179 3.92 -4.96 21.04
C LEU A 179 5.42 -4.78 21.21
N SER A 180 6.17 -5.05 20.16
CA SER A 180 7.62 -4.84 20.13
C SER A 180 7.96 -3.42 19.70
#